data_ab5814ea54b33266c46ead49ddf30499
#
_entry.id   ab5814ea54b33266c46ead49ddf30499
#
_cell.length_a   1.000
_cell.length_b   1.000
_cell.length_c   1.000
_cell.angle_alpha   90.00
_cell.angle_beta   90.00
_cell.angle_gamma   90.00
#
_symmetry.space_group_name_H-M   'P 1'
#
loop_
_entity.id
_entity.type
_entity.pdbx_description
1 polymer ?
#
loop_
_entity_poly.entity_id
_entity_poly.type
_entity_poly.pdbx_seq_one_letter_code
_entity_poly.pdbx_strand_id
1 'polypeptide(L)'
;MPRQTIPEHGKQWAEEAIQRFNETVIADPHSSYVGRYRGRYLYLDRVAYGQQSPVARLTYTGSTDQWEFAIYKYSDEKYDAAEWFFPGSGYVDGTIEGAMRAGLEAYP
;
A
#
# COMPACT_ATOMS: atom_id res chain seq x y z
N MET A 1 -1.55 15.25 21.83
CA MET A 1 -0.52 14.30 21.32
C MET A 1 -0.19 14.65 19.88
N PRO A 2 1.08 14.87 19.58
CA PRO A 2 1.46 15.06 18.20
C PRO A 2 1.22 13.78 17.43
N ARG A 3 0.72 13.94 16.21
CA ARG A 3 0.55 12.82 15.30
C ARG A 3 1.90 12.39 14.76
N GLN A 4 2.11 11.07 14.67
CA GLN A 4 3.27 10.57 13.96
C GLN A 4 3.05 10.75 12.47
N THR A 5 3.80 11.67 11.87
CA THR A 5 3.82 11.78 10.41
C THR A 5 4.90 10.86 9.88
N ILE A 6 4.79 10.48 8.60
CA ILE A 6 5.83 9.69 7.97
C ILE A 6 7.04 10.60 7.77
N PRO A 7 8.19 10.27 8.40
CA PRO A 7 9.40 11.09 8.22
C PRO A 7 9.97 10.91 6.81
N GLU A 8 10.87 11.81 6.41
CA GLU A 8 11.48 11.75 5.08
C GLU A 8 12.12 10.39 4.78
N HIS A 9 12.85 9.84 5.77
CA HIS A 9 13.48 8.53 5.55
C HIS A 9 12.43 7.42 5.38
N GLY A 10 11.27 7.56 6.00
CA GLY A 10 10.17 6.60 5.83
C GLY A 10 9.55 6.68 4.45
N LYS A 11 9.38 7.89 3.93
CA LYS A 11 8.89 8.11 2.56
C LYS A 11 9.88 7.56 1.54
N GLN A 12 11.16 7.81 1.75
CA GLN A 12 12.21 7.31 0.86
C GLN A 12 12.26 5.79 0.88
N TRP A 13 12.17 5.19 2.06
CA TRP A 13 12.07 3.73 2.21
C TRP A 13 10.90 3.17 1.42
N ALA A 14 9.74 3.83 1.54
CA ALA A 14 8.51 3.41 0.86
C ALA A 14 8.65 3.51 -0.66
N GLU A 15 9.21 4.62 -1.16
CA GLU A 15 9.40 4.80 -2.60
C GLU A 15 10.35 3.75 -3.19
N GLU A 16 11.41 3.43 -2.47
CA GLU A 16 12.33 2.39 -2.90
C GLU A 16 11.67 1.01 -2.94
N ALA A 17 10.84 0.70 -1.93
CA ALA A 17 10.12 -0.57 -1.89
C ALA A 17 9.10 -0.65 -3.04
N ILE A 18 8.38 0.43 -3.29
CA ILE A 18 7.40 0.50 -4.37
C ILE A 18 8.08 0.34 -5.72
N GLN A 19 9.18 1.07 -5.94
CA GLN A 19 9.90 1.00 -7.21
C GLN A 19 10.45 -0.41 -7.44
N ARG A 20 11.06 -1.01 -6.43
CA ARG A 20 11.59 -2.37 -6.54
C ARG A 20 10.49 -3.37 -6.88
N PHE A 21 9.35 -3.25 -6.23
CA PHE A 21 8.21 -4.13 -6.47
C PHE A 21 7.69 -3.98 -7.90
N ASN A 22 7.57 -2.74 -8.38
CA ASN A 22 7.14 -2.48 -9.75
C ASN A 22 8.08 -3.10 -10.78
N GLU A 23 9.39 -3.05 -10.51
CA GLU A 23 10.40 -3.55 -11.44
C GLU A 23 10.53 -5.07 -11.43
N THR A 24 10.41 -5.69 -10.25
CA THR A 24 10.74 -7.11 -10.08
C THR A 24 9.54 -8.03 -9.97
N VAL A 25 8.42 -7.55 -9.44
CA VAL A 25 7.24 -8.38 -9.23
C VAL A 25 6.17 -8.10 -10.27
N ILE A 26 5.77 -6.84 -10.43
CA ILE A 26 4.80 -6.47 -11.46
C ILE A 26 5.41 -6.62 -12.83
N ALA A 27 6.58 -6.00 -13.04
CA ALA A 27 7.37 -6.10 -14.27
C ALA A 27 6.54 -5.89 -15.54
N ASP A 28 5.61 -4.94 -15.49
CA ASP A 28 4.68 -4.66 -16.59
C ASP A 28 4.71 -3.16 -16.87
N PRO A 29 5.03 -2.73 -18.11
CA PRO A 29 5.08 -1.30 -18.42
C PRO A 29 3.74 -0.60 -18.34
N HIS A 30 2.63 -1.33 -18.33
CA HIS A 30 1.28 -0.76 -18.27
C HIS A 30 0.65 -0.81 -16.90
N SER A 31 1.36 -1.31 -15.88
CA SER A 31 0.81 -1.45 -14.53
C SER A 31 1.88 -1.17 -13.49
N SER A 32 1.53 -0.41 -12.46
CA SER A 32 2.46 -0.11 -11.37
C SER A 32 1.71 0.34 -10.14
N TYR A 33 2.38 0.25 -8.99
CA TYR A 33 1.92 0.91 -7.78
C TYR A 33 2.49 2.31 -7.71
N VAL A 34 1.71 3.23 -7.15
CA VAL A 34 2.19 4.57 -6.79
C VAL A 34 1.78 4.85 -5.35
N GLY A 35 2.63 5.60 -4.63
CA GLY A 35 2.37 5.98 -3.25
C GLY A 35 1.93 7.43 -3.15
N ARG A 36 0.93 7.69 -2.31
CA ARG A 36 0.53 9.04 -1.93
C ARG A 36 0.65 9.16 -0.43
N TYR A 37 1.15 10.29 0.04
CA TYR A 37 1.45 10.48 1.47
C TYR A 37 0.60 11.60 2.04
N ARG A 38 0.00 11.33 3.19
CA ARG A 38 -0.77 12.36 3.92
C ARG A 38 -0.65 12.09 5.42
N GLY A 39 0.09 12.94 6.13
CA GLY A 39 0.32 12.76 7.55
C GLY A 39 1.03 11.45 7.82
N ARG A 40 0.40 10.56 8.57
CA ARG A 40 0.95 9.24 8.89
C ARG A 40 0.50 8.15 7.93
N TYR A 41 -0.23 8.51 6.87
CA TYR A 41 -0.80 7.54 5.95
C TYR A 41 -0.02 7.48 4.64
N LEU A 42 0.20 6.26 4.18
CA LEU A 42 0.68 5.97 2.83
C LEU A 42 -0.47 5.28 2.10
N TYR A 43 -0.95 5.92 1.04
CA TYR A 43 -1.99 5.36 0.20
C TYR A 43 -1.33 4.69 -0.99
N LEU A 44 -1.62 3.39 -1.16
CA LEU A 44 -1.13 2.61 -2.30
C LEU A 44 -2.22 2.56 -3.35
N ASP A 45 -1.95 3.12 -4.51
CA ASP A 45 -2.84 3.08 -5.65
C ASP A 45 -2.22 2.25 -6.76
N ARG A 46 -3.06 1.64 -7.59
CA ARG A 46 -2.63 0.97 -8.82
C ARG A 46 -2.90 1.88 -9.99
N VAL A 47 -1.89 2.05 -10.83
CA VAL A 47 -2.05 2.68 -12.13
C VAL A 47 -1.97 1.56 -13.18
N ALA A 48 -3.02 1.41 -13.95
CA ALA A 48 -3.08 0.40 -15.00
C ALA A 48 -3.77 1.00 -16.22
N TYR A 49 -3.08 0.97 -17.33
CA TYR A 49 -3.60 1.48 -18.60
C TYR A 49 -4.14 2.91 -18.48
N GLY A 50 -3.41 3.73 -17.74
CA GLY A 50 -3.75 5.15 -17.56
C GLY A 50 -4.79 5.44 -16.49
N GLN A 51 -5.32 4.43 -15.81
CA GLN A 51 -6.29 4.61 -14.73
C GLN A 51 -5.66 4.35 -13.38
N GLN A 52 -5.89 5.26 -12.44
CA GLN A 52 -5.39 5.15 -11.07
C GLN A 52 -6.54 4.77 -10.14
N SER A 53 -6.33 3.72 -9.35
CA SER A 53 -7.36 3.17 -8.47
C SER A 53 -6.80 2.89 -7.09
N PRO A 54 -7.54 3.20 -6.02
CA PRO A 54 -7.06 2.91 -4.66
C PRO A 54 -7.03 1.41 -4.39
N VAL A 55 -6.02 0.95 -3.66
CA VAL A 55 -5.86 -0.45 -3.27
C VAL A 55 -5.83 -0.60 -1.75
N ALA A 56 -4.99 0.18 -1.07
CA ALA A 56 -4.81 0.03 0.36
C ALA A 56 -4.27 1.31 0.97
N ARG A 57 -4.44 1.42 2.28
CA ARG A 57 -3.84 2.50 3.08
C ARG A 57 -2.99 1.87 4.16
N LEU A 58 -1.77 2.33 4.28
CA LEU A 58 -0.86 1.92 5.34
C LEU A 58 -0.70 3.05 6.35
N THR A 59 -0.65 2.69 7.63
CA THR A 59 -0.45 3.66 8.71
C THR A 59 0.95 3.48 9.29
N TYR A 60 1.72 4.55 9.32
CA TYR A 60 3.05 4.54 9.91
C TYR A 60 2.94 4.41 11.43
N THR A 61 3.71 3.48 12.00
CA THR A 61 3.67 3.21 13.44
C THR A 61 5.00 3.51 14.13
N GLY A 62 5.91 4.19 13.44
CA GLY A 62 7.23 4.53 13.97
C GLY A 62 8.35 3.64 13.44
N SER A 63 8.04 2.67 12.61
CA SER A 63 9.00 1.76 12.03
C SER A 63 8.72 1.57 10.54
N THR A 64 9.78 1.41 9.74
CA THR A 64 9.65 1.26 8.29
C THR A 64 9.18 -0.14 7.87
N ASP A 65 9.13 -1.09 8.80
CA ASP A 65 8.70 -2.46 8.51
C ASP A 65 7.53 -2.92 9.37
N GLN A 66 6.83 -1.98 10.02
CA GLN A 66 5.68 -2.29 10.87
C GLN A 66 4.54 -1.31 10.56
N TRP A 67 3.94 -1.47 9.40
CA TRP A 67 2.82 -0.63 8.95
C TRP A 67 1.51 -1.33 9.26
N GLU A 68 0.50 -0.57 9.69
CA GLU A 68 -0.86 -1.08 9.80
C GLU A 68 -1.52 -1.03 8.43
N PHE A 69 -2.40 -1.99 8.15
CA PHE A 69 -2.96 -2.20 6.82
C PHE A 69 -4.48 -2.02 6.84
N ALA A 70 -5.01 -1.34 5.82
CA ALA A 70 -6.45 -1.24 5.58
C ALA A 70 -6.68 -1.41 4.08
N ILE A 71 -7.45 -2.44 3.69
CA ILE A 71 -7.80 -2.67 2.29
C ILE A 71 -8.88 -1.67 1.87
N TYR A 72 -8.82 -1.20 0.63
CA TYR A 72 -9.88 -0.36 0.09
C TYR A 72 -11.05 -1.25 -0.36
N LYS A 73 -12.24 -0.99 0.18
CA LYS A 73 -13.45 -1.74 -0.17
C LYS A 73 -14.29 -0.89 -1.13
N TYR A 74 -14.37 -1.34 -2.36
CA TYR A 74 -15.13 -0.63 -3.39
C TYR A 74 -16.63 -0.62 -3.09
N SER A 75 -17.13 -1.66 -2.42
CA SER A 75 -18.54 -1.72 -2.04
C SER A 75 -18.92 -0.61 -1.06
N ASP A 76 -18.02 -0.23 -0.18
CA ASP A 76 -18.25 0.79 0.84
C ASP A 76 -17.54 2.10 0.53
N GLU A 77 -16.73 2.13 -0.51
CA GLU A 77 -15.89 3.26 -0.93
C GLU A 77 -15.05 3.81 0.21
N LYS A 78 -14.40 2.91 0.97
CA LYS A 78 -13.56 3.31 2.10
C LYS A 78 -12.48 2.26 2.38
N TYR A 79 -11.44 2.71 3.09
CA TYR A 79 -10.41 1.82 3.60
C TYR A 79 -10.91 1.17 4.90
N ASP A 80 -10.81 -0.16 4.97
CA ASP A 80 -11.34 -0.90 6.11
C ASP A 80 -10.26 -1.75 6.77
N ALA A 81 -9.79 -1.33 7.94
CA ALA A 81 -8.75 -2.02 8.68
C ALA A 81 -9.26 -3.31 9.35
N ALA A 82 -10.56 -3.47 9.45
CA ALA A 82 -11.16 -4.66 10.06
C ALA A 82 -11.47 -5.77 9.05
N GLU A 83 -11.32 -5.50 7.74
CA GLU A 83 -11.61 -6.49 6.72
C GLU A 83 -10.41 -7.39 6.48
N TRP A 84 -10.56 -8.67 6.81
CA TRP A 84 -9.51 -9.67 6.63
C TRP A 84 -9.94 -10.85 5.77
N PHE A 85 -11.16 -10.82 5.25
CA PHE A 85 -11.69 -11.87 4.36
C PHE A 85 -11.58 -11.42 2.91
N PHE A 86 -10.35 -11.30 2.43
CA PHE A 86 -10.11 -10.96 1.03
C PHE A 86 -8.95 -11.80 0.50
N PRO A 87 -8.92 -12.07 -0.83
CA PRO A 87 -7.79 -12.80 -1.41
C PRO A 87 -6.48 -12.05 -1.17
N GLY A 88 -5.48 -12.75 -0.69
CA GLY A 88 -4.17 -12.17 -0.43
C GLY A 88 -3.95 -11.66 0.99
N SER A 89 -4.97 -11.74 1.87
CA SER A 89 -4.82 -11.26 3.26
C SER A 89 -3.63 -11.89 3.98
N GLY A 90 -3.26 -13.11 3.63
CA GLY A 90 -2.13 -13.79 4.23
C GLY A 90 -0.76 -13.17 3.92
N TYR A 91 -0.68 -12.29 2.93
CA TYR A 91 0.57 -11.58 2.62
C TYR A 91 0.79 -10.36 3.50
N VAL A 92 -0.22 -9.91 4.22
CA VAL A 92 -0.11 -8.73 5.08
C VAL A 92 0.74 -9.09 6.30
N ASP A 93 1.94 -8.51 6.37
CA ASP A 93 2.93 -8.85 7.41
C ASP A 93 3.55 -7.61 8.06
N GLY A 94 2.98 -6.44 7.85
CA GLY A 94 3.50 -5.18 8.36
C GLY A 94 4.45 -4.48 7.40
N THR A 95 4.89 -5.15 6.34
CA THR A 95 5.79 -4.54 5.35
C THR A 95 5.00 -3.92 4.20
N ILE A 96 5.60 -2.94 3.53
CA ILE A 96 5.00 -2.33 2.35
C ILE A 96 4.91 -3.36 1.22
N GLU A 97 5.93 -4.20 1.08
CA GLU A 97 5.94 -5.24 0.06
C GLU A 97 4.81 -6.26 0.26
N GLY A 98 4.59 -6.69 1.52
CA GLY A 98 3.49 -7.59 1.83
C GLY A 98 2.14 -6.97 1.52
N ALA A 99 1.97 -5.68 1.79
CA ALA A 99 0.76 -4.95 1.45
C ALA A 99 0.51 -4.92 -0.05
N MET A 100 1.56 -4.69 -0.85
CA MET A 100 1.44 -4.66 -2.31
C MET A 100 1.11 -6.04 -2.87
N ARG A 101 1.68 -7.12 -2.30
CA ARG A 101 1.34 -8.49 -2.70
C ARG A 101 -0.12 -8.81 -2.39
N ALA A 102 -0.57 -8.42 -1.20
CA ALA A 102 -1.97 -8.59 -0.82
C ALA A 102 -2.89 -7.88 -1.81
N GLY A 103 -2.53 -6.66 -2.20
CA GLY A 103 -3.30 -5.88 -3.16
C GLY A 103 -3.37 -6.52 -4.53
N LEU A 104 -2.28 -7.16 -5.00
CA LEU A 104 -2.28 -7.85 -6.28
C LEU A 104 -3.25 -9.03 -6.30
N GLU A 105 -3.35 -9.74 -5.19
CA GLU A 105 -4.29 -10.87 -5.09
C GLU A 105 -5.74 -10.39 -4.98
N ALA A 106 -5.97 -9.31 -4.24
CA ALA A 106 -7.32 -8.77 -4.06
C ALA A 106 -7.82 -8.08 -5.33
N TYR A 107 -6.94 -7.35 -6.00
CA TYR A 107 -7.25 -6.55 -7.19
C TYR A 107 -6.17 -6.78 -8.25
N PRO A 108 -6.19 -7.93 -8.92
CA PRO A 108 -5.17 -8.27 -9.92
C PRO A 108 -5.14 -7.37 -11.15
#